data_9e1dce5ecf2a4b6675dc2e13bc024d9b
#
_entry.id   9e1dce5ecf2a4b6675dc2e13bc024d9b
#
_cell.length_a   1.000
_cell.length_b   1.000
_cell.length_c   1.000
_cell.angle_alpha   90.00
_cell.angle_beta   90.00
_cell.angle_gamma   90.00
#
_symmetry.space_group_name_H-M   'P 1'
#
loop_
_entity.id
_entity.type
_entity.pdbx_description
1 polymer ?
#
loop_
_entity_poly.entity_id
_entity_poly.type
_entity_poly.pdbx_seq_one_letter_code
_entity_poly.pdbx_strand_id
1 'polypeptide(L)'
;TNYGPGTTISAPGGDQDYYWNYGEGSERGTLGCVLSTLPLTVSPSGYGYMEGTSMACPHVSGVVALGLSYAARLHRHFKASEIIDLLYSSAPPVGQYWNIDEPKYYYKYVTDLGTNYRNSMDLRRYAGGMGSGQVNASAFLRAIEGSGVEMTFPNVTVAPGSSVKLALRTYFDNLSGASVKVD
;
A
#
# COMPACT_ATOMS: atom_id res chain seq x y z
N THR A 1 10.35 -2.91 13.80
CA THR A 1 9.36 -3.21 12.74
C THR A 1 8.95 -4.66 12.86
N ASN A 2 7.65 -4.91 12.89
CA ASN A 2 7.12 -6.26 12.83
C ASN A 2 7.16 -6.76 11.38
N TYR A 3 7.53 -8.00 11.21
CA TYR A 3 7.58 -8.70 9.92
C TYR A 3 7.26 -10.18 10.13
N GLY A 4 6.95 -10.88 9.06
CA GLY A 4 6.65 -12.31 9.10
C GLY A 4 5.26 -12.66 8.56
N PRO A 5 4.77 -13.88 8.81
CA PRO A 5 3.55 -14.41 8.18
C PRO A 5 2.27 -13.60 8.45
N GLY A 6 2.26 -12.82 9.54
CA GLY A 6 1.12 -11.96 9.89
C GLY A 6 1.13 -10.58 9.21
N THR A 7 2.20 -10.24 8.49
CA THR A 7 2.28 -8.97 7.76
C THR A 7 1.61 -9.13 6.40
N THR A 8 0.59 -8.33 6.12
CA THR A 8 -0.17 -8.41 4.87
C THR A 8 0.27 -7.38 3.83
N ILE A 9 0.68 -6.19 4.28
CA ILE A 9 1.18 -5.11 3.42
C ILE A 9 2.11 -4.21 4.23
N SER A 10 3.09 -3.60 3.57
CA SER A 10 4.01 -2.64 4.17
C SER A 10 3.62 -1.21 3.83
N ALA A 11 3.90 -0.29 4.74
CA ALA A 11 3.69 1.15 4.55
C ALA A 11 4.73 1.96 5.33
N PRO A 12 4.95 3.24 5.01
CA PRO A 12 5.85 4.10 5.76
C PRO A 12 5.44 4.20 7.23
N GLY A 13 6.34 3.84 8.12
CA GLY A 13 6.13 3.87 9.57
C GLY A 13 7.09 4.76 10.33
N GLY A 14 7.99 5.45 9.61
CA GLY A 14 9.01 6.30 10.18
C GLY A 14 10.31 5.56 10.56
N ASP A 15 11.37 6.36 10.71
CA ASP A 15 12.68 5.95 11.20
C ASP A 15 13.34 7.17 11.86
N GLN A 16 13.36 7.21 13.19
CA GLN A 16 13.96 8.33 13.91
C GLN A 16 15.49 8.36 13.77
N ASP A 17 16.09 7.25 13.37
CA ASP A 17 17.52 7.16 13.09
C ASP A 17 17.85 7.49 11.61
N TYR A 18 16.88 8.04 10.85
CA TYR A 18 17.02 8.37 9.43
C TYR A 18 18.23 9.25 9.13
N TYR A 19 18.49 10.27 9.94
CA TYR A 19 19.65 11.15 9.76
C TYR A 19 20.99 10.43 9.86
N TRP A 20 21.08 9.46 10.75
CA TRP A 20 22.28 8.65 10.89
C TRP A 20 22.48 7.69 9.72
N ASN A 21 21.40 7.28 9.10
CA ASN A 21 21.40 6.29 8.03
C ASN A 21 21.52 6.91 6.65
N TYR A 22 20.95 8.10 6.45
CA TYR A 22 20.74 8.68 5.12
C TYR A 22 21.02 10.19 5.04
N GLY A 23 21.21 10.85 6.18
CA GLY A 23 21.35 12.30 6.26
C GLY A 23 22.75 12.75 6.61
N GLU A 24 22.97 14.02 6.43
CA GLU A 24 24.17 14.74 6.86
C GLU A 24 23.92 15.33 8.25
N GLY A 25 24.12 14.58 9.30
CA GLY A 25 23.93 15.16 10.62
C GLY A 25 24.12 14.19 11.77
N SER A 26 24.36 14.76 12.92
CA SER A 26 24.61 14.06 14.17
C SER A 26 23.41 13.96 15.08
N GLU A 27 22.23 14.43 14.65
CA GLU A 27 21.04 14.46 15.50
C GLU A 27 20.04 13.39 15.12
N ARG A 28 19.46 12.74 16.12
CA ARG A 28 18.24 11.93 15.95
C ARG A 28 17.15 12.89 15.49
N GLY A 29 16.83 12.81 14.22
CA GLY A 29 15.95 13.77 13.60
C GLY A 29 14.52 13.28 13.52
N THR A 30 13.61 14.23 13.61
CA THR A 30 12.18 14.02 13.37
C THR A 30 11.87 13.85 11.88
N LEU A 31 12.79 14.18 10.97
CA LEU A 31 12.57 14.13 9.52
C LEU A 31 12.24 12.71 8.98
N GLY A 32 12.79 11.68 9.61
CA GLY A 32 12.45 10.31 9.26
C GLY A 32 11.14 9.82 9.88
N CYS A 33 10.58 10.56 10.82
CA CYS A 33 9.37 10.17 11.53
C CYS A 33 8.10 10.65 10.82
N VAL A 34 6.98 10.05 11.19
CA VAL A 34 5.65 10.43 10.69
C VAL A 34 5.11 11.57 11.56
N LEU A 35 4.84 12.71 10.95
CA LEU A 35 4.15 13.85 11.58
C LEU A 35 2.64 13.59 11.58
N SER A 36 2.01 13.74 12.73
CA SER A 36 0.56 13.66 12.86
C SER A 36 0.03 14.55 13.97
N THR A 37 -1.28 14.62 14.09
CA THR A 37 -1.95 15.36 15.16
C THR A 37 -1.87 14.62 16.48
N LEU A 38 -1.65 15.36 17.54
CA LEU A 38 -1.67 14.86 18.92
C LEU A 38 -2.63 15.72 19.78
N PRO A 39 -3.19 15.12 20.86
CA PRO A 39 -3.95 15.91 21.82
C PRO A 39 -3.11 17.03 22.41
N LEU A 40 -3.71 18.20 22.64
CA LEU A 40 -3.03 19.36 23.24
C LEU A 40 -2.46 19.06 24.64
N THR A 41 -3.00 18.05 25.32
CA THR A 41 -2.48 17.55 26.61
C THR A 41 -1.14 16.82 26.46
N VAL A 42 -0.82 16.33 25.25
CA VAL A 42 0.43 15.63 24.95
C VAL A 42 1.42 16.55 24.26
N SER A 43 0.94 17.38 23.34
CA SER A 43 1.77 18.34 22.61
C SER A 43 1.06 19.70 22.55
N PRO A 44 1.65 20.77 23.08
CA PRO A 44 1.05 22.11 23.03
C PRO A 44 0.82 22.64 21.61
N SER A 45 1.58 22.14 20.63
CA SER A 45 1.40 22.50 19.20
C SER A 45 0.23 21.77 18.54
N GLY A 46 -0.30 20.72 19.17
CA GLY A 46 -1.27 19.81 18.57
C GLY A 46 -0.69 18.83 17.55
N TYR A 47 0.65 18.81 17.38
CA TYR A 47 1.35 17.94 16.42
C TYR A 47 2.55 17.28 17.08
N GLY A 48 2.95 16.13 16.52
CA GLY A 48 4.15 15.43 16.94
C GLY A 48 4.60 14.40 15.94
N TYR A 49 5.82 13.97 16.13
CA TYR A 49 6.51 12.99 15.28
C TYR A 49 6.59 11.66 16.01
N MET A 50 6.23 10.60 15.33
CA MET A 50 6.29 9.24 15.86
C MET A 50 6.76 8.25 14.80
N GLU A 51 7.25 7.10 15.25
CA GLU A 51 7.62 5.99 14.39
C GLU A 51 6.99 4.68 14.88
N GLY A 52 6.80 3.76 13.96
CA GLY A 52 6.33 2.41 14.26
C GLY A 52 5.30 1.90 13.26
N THR A 53 4.95 0.64 13.41
CA THR A 53 3.87 0.02 12.63
C THR A 53 2.51 0.65 12.91
N SER A 54 2.34 1.27 14.09
CA SER A 54 1.16 2.08 14.42
C SER A 54 1.01 3.32 13.52
N MET A 55 2.11 3.85 12.96
CA MET A 55 2.10 4.95 12.01
C MET A 55 1.95 4.45 10.57
N ALA A 56 2.43 3.25 10.28
CA ALA A 56 2.23 2.60 8.98
C ALA A 56 0.76 2.23 8.73
N CYS A 57 0.07 1.75 9.75
CA CYS A 57 -1.34 1.32 9.63
C CYS A 57 -2.28 2.41 9.07
N PRO A 58 -2.32 3.64 9.62
CA PRO A 58 -3.18 4.69 9.09
C PRO A 58 -2.82 5.14 7.67
N HIS A 59 -1.58 4.98 7.22
CA HIS A 59 -1.24 5.20 5.81
C HIS A 59 -2.00 4.25 4.90
N VAL A 60 -2.04 2.96 5.25
CA VAL A 60 -2.81 1.96 4.50
C VAL A 60 -4.30 2.31 4.52
N SER A 61 -4.86 2.62 5.69
CA SER A 61 -6.27 3.00 5.85
C SER A 61 -6.62 4.24 5.02
N GLY A 62 -5.74 5.24 5.01
CA GLY A 62 -5.89 6.45 4.20
C GLY A 62 -5.89 6.19 2.70
N VAL A 63 -4.99 5.30 2.24
CA VAL A 63 -4.95 4.89 0.82
C VAL A 63 -6.21 4.14 0.42
N VAL A 64 -6.72 3.24 1.28
CA VAL A 64 -7.99 2.55 1.03
C VAL A 64 -9.16 3.52 0.98
N ALA A 65 -9.23 4.47 1.92
CA ALA A 65 -10.27 5.49 1.93
C ALA A 65 -10.24 6.36 0.65
N LEU A 66 -9.04 6.74 0.21
CA LEU A 66 -8.84 7.46 -1.05
C LEU A 66 -9.33 6.63 -2.25
N GLY A 67 -8.99 5.34 -2.28
CA GLY A 67 -9.43 4.43 -3.33
C GLY A 67 -10.94 4.26 -3.38
N LEU A 68 -11.60 4.10 -2.23
CA LEU A 68 -13.05 4.01 -2.14
C LEU A 68 -13.73 5.30 -2.59
N SER A 69 -13.18 6.46 -2.23
CA SER A 69 -13.67 7.76 -2.70
C SER A 69 -13.53 7.89 -4.22
N TYR A 70 -12.40 7.42 -4.76
CA TYR A 70 -12.17 7.42 -6.21
C TYR A 70 -13.11 6.46 -6.95
N ALA A 71 -13.31 5.26 -6.41
CA ALA A 71 -14.26 4.28 -6.93
C ALA A 71 -15.69 4.86 -6.99
N ALA A 72 -16.11 5.53 -5.93
CA ALA A 72 -17.42 6.19 -5.89
C ALA A 72 -17.58 7.27 -6.98
N ARG A 73 -16.52 8.04 -7.28
CA ARG A 73 -16.52 9.00 -8.40
C ARG A 73 -16.66 8.34 -9.77
N LEU A 74 -16.13 7.11 -9.88
CA LEU A 74 -16.26 6.29 -11.10
C LEU A 74 -17.55 5.48 -11.13
N HIS A 75 -18.45 5.67 -10.16
CA HIS A 75 -19.65 4.86 -9.96
C HIS A 75 -19.39 3.35 -9.85
N ARG A 76 -18.27 3.00 -9.19
CA ARG A 76 -17.86 1.62 -8.94
C ARG A 76 -18.05 1.27 -7.47
N HIS A 77 -18.53 0.08 -7.22
CA HIS A 77 -18.71 -0.47 -5.89
C HIS A 77 -17.91 -1.76 -5.75
N PHE A 78 -17.17 -1.88 -4.67
CA PHE A 78 -16.36 -3.05 -4.36
C PHE A 78 -16.79 -3.64 -3.03
N LYS A 79 -16.78 -4.96 -2.93
CA LYS A 79 -16.79 -5.64 -1.65
C LYS A 79 -15.46 -5.43 -0.94
N ALA A 80 -15.46 -5.58 0.40
CA ALA A 80 -14.24 -5.41 1.18
C ALA A 80 -13.09 -6.31 0.70
N SER A 81 -13.38 -7.56 0.34
CA SER A 81 -12.37 -8.48 -0.21
C SER A 81 -11.79 -7.99 -1.54
N GLU A 82 -12.62 -7.52 -2.45
CA GLU A 82 -12.21 -7.08 -3.78
C GLU A 82 -11.29 -5.85 -3.71
N ILE A 83 -11.64 -4.88 -2.87
CA ILE A 83 -10.80 -3.68 -2.71
C ILE A 83 -9.46 -4.00 -2.02
N ILE A 84 -9.47 -4.96 -1.10
CA ILE A 84 -8.25 -5.45 -0.44
C ILE A 84 -7.37 -6.21 -1.44
N ASP A 85 -7.95 -7.06 -2.28
CA ASP A 85 -7.22 -7.80 -3.32
C ASP A 85 -6.58 -6.85 -4.34
N LEU A 86 -7.30 -5.79 -4.75
CA LEU A 86 -6.74 -4.73 -5.59
C LEU A 86 -5.60 -3.99 -4.90
N LEU A 87 -5.74 -3.68 -3.62
CA LEU A 87 -4.68 -3.03 -2.85
C LEU A 87 -3.41 -3.89 -2.81
N TYR A 88 -3.56 -5.18 -2.49
CA TYR A 88 -2.41 -6.08 -2.37
C TYR A 88 -1.75 -6.37 -3.71
N SER A 89 -2.54 -6.59 -4.77
CA SER A 89 -2.02 -6.85 -6.11
C SER A 89 -1.35 -5.63 -6.74
N SER A 90 -1.72 -4.42 -6.34
CA SER A 90 -1.12 -3.18 -6.82
C SER A 90 0.12 -2.75 -6.04
N ALA A 91 0.43 -3.40 -4.91
CA ALA A 91 1.57 -3.08 -4.09
C ALA A 91 2.88 -3.64 -4.70
N PRO A 92 3.85 -2.79 -5.10
CA PRO A 92 5.12 -3.27 -5.60
C PRO A 92 5.89 -4.03 -4.51
N PRO A 93 6.52 -5.16 -4.83
CA PRO A 93 7.29 -5.92 -3.87
C PRO A 93 8.37 -5.09 -3.20
N VAL A 94 8.47 -5.14 -1.87
CA VAL A 94 9.47 -4.36 -1.12
C VAL A 94 10.89 -4.75 -1.55
N GLY A 95 11.11 -6.00 -1.92
CA GLY A 95 12.40 -6.51 -2.37
C GLY A 95 12.99 -5.81 -3.61
N GLN A 96 12.16 -5.15 -4.43
CA GLN A 96 12.67 -4.37 -5.58
C GLN A 96 13.48 -3.13 -5.16
N TYR A 97 13.32 -2.67 -3.93
CA TYR A 97 14.05 -1.53 -3.38
C TYR A 97 15.31 -1.95 -2.61
N TRP A 98 15.57 -3.25 -2.54
CA TRP A 98 16.68 -3.81 -1.77
C TRP A 98 17.67 -4.50 -2.68
N ASN A 99 18.95 -4.26 -2.47
CA ASN A 99 19.98 -5.19 -2.91
C ASN A 99 20.06 -6.32 -1.87
N ILE A 100 19.38 -7.44 -2.13
CA ILE A 100 19.27 -8.55 -1.18
C ILE A 100 20.60 -9.29 -0.97
N ASP A 101 21.52 -9.14 -1.93
CA ASP A 101 22.82 -9.82 -1.89
C ASP A 101 23.87 -9.06 -1.07
N GLU A 102 23.56 -7.81 -0.70
CA GLU A 102 24.43 -6.98 0.10
C GLU A 102 23.83 -6.71 1.49
N PRO A 103 24.63 -6.78 2.57
CA PRO A 103 24.14 -6.39 3.89
C PRO A 103 23.87 -4.90 3.92
N LYS A 104 22.68 -4.53 4.36
CA LYS A 104 22.38 -3.13 4.65
C LYS A 104 23.03 -2.74 5.96
N TYR A 105 23.80 -1.66 5.94
CA TYR A 105 24.33 -1.05 7.15
C TYR A 105 23.41 0.06 7.62
N TYR A 106 23.24 0.16 8.93
CA TYR A 106 22.49 1.24 9.56
C TYR A 106 23.13 1.59 10.91
N TYR A 107 22.93 2.81 11.35
CA TYR A 107 23.35 3.28 12.66
C TYR A 107 22.17 3.30 13.60
N LYS A 108 22.43 2.91 14.83
CA LYS A 108 21.46 3.00 15.90
C LYS A 108 22.10 3.67 17.11
N TYR A 109 21.44 4.67 17.62
CA TYR A 109 21.85 5.32 18.85
C TYR A 109 21.55 4.43 20.04
N VAL A 110 22.56 4.20 20.89
CA VAL A 110 22.39 3.45 22.14
C VAL A 110 22.51 4.44 23.29
N THR A 111 21.38 4.69 23.94
CA THR A 111 21.24 5.73 24.97
C THR A 111 22.22 5.52 26.14
N ASP A 112 22.36 4.29 26.60
CA ASP A 112 23.20 3.95 27.76
C ASP A 112 24.70 4.16 27.47
N LEU A 113 25.10 4.16 26.22
CA LEU A 113 26.48 4.34 25.79
C LEU A 113 26.75 5.72 25.20
N GLY A 114 25.70 6.54 25.02
CA GLY A 114 25.81 7.88 24.46
C GLY A 114 26.44 7.92 23.06
N THR A 115 26.35 6.83 22.29
CA THR A 115 27.03 6.71 21.01
C THR A 115 26.19 5.95 19.99
N ASN A 116 26.57 6.10 18.71
CA ASN A 116 25.97 5.38 17.61
C ASN A 116 26.74 4.10 17.31
N TYR A 117 26.03 3.02 17.17
CA TYR A 117 26.55 1.76 16.69
C TYR A 117 26.18 1.52 15.24
N ARG A 118 27.16 1.19 14.43
CA ARG A 118 26.93 0.67 13.09
C ARG A 118 26.54 -0.80 13.20
N ASN A 119 25.35 -1.11 12.73
CA ASN A 119 24.84 -2.47 12.62
C ASN A 119 24.74 -2.89 11.17
N SER A 120 24.74 -4.19 10.93
CA SER A 120 24.44 -4.76 9.62
C SER A 120 23.14 -5.54 9.69
N MET A 121 22.38 -5.51 8.61
CA MET A 121 21.14 -6.24 8.47
C MET A 121 21.21 -7.11 7.21
N ASP A 122 21.06 -8.41 7.39
CA ASP A 122 20.88 -9.33 6.27
C ASP A 122 19.44 -9.27 5.78
N LEU A 123 19.22 -8.62 4.66
CA LEU A 123 17.89 -8.39 4.09
C LEU A 123 17.20 -9.68 3.66
N ARG A 124 17.94 -10.77 3.42
CA ARG A 124 17.36 -12.09 3.08
C ARG A 124 16.45 -12.63 4.18
N ARG A 125 16.71 -12.24 5.44
CA ARG A 125 15.85 -12.63 6.58
C ARG A 125 14.44 -12.05 6.50
N TYR A 126 14.25 -11.00 5.74
CA TYR A 126 12.97 -10.30 5.59
C TYR A 126 12.26 -10.63 4.29
N ALA A 127 12.91 -11.42 3.42
CA ALA A 127 12.32 -11.85 2.16
C ALA A 127 11.03 -12.64 2.42
N GLY A 128 9.95 -12.23 1.77
CA GLY A 128 8.62 -12.84 1.98
C GLY A 128 7.93 -12.47 3.30
N GLY A 129 8.60 -11.75 4.21
CA GLY A 129 8.05 -11.36 5.50
C GLY A 129 7.44 -9.95 5.55
N MET A 130 7.41 -9.24 4.42
CA MET A 130 6.96 -7.85 4.34
C MET A 130 5.57 -7.69 3.69
N GLY A 131 4.82 -8.78 3.63
CA GLY A 131 3.50 -8.81 3.00
C GLY A 131 3.56 -8.77 1.48
N SER A 132 2.45 -8.38 0.84
CA SER A 132 2.32 -8.29 -0.61
C SER A 132 3.28 -7.27 -1.25
N GLY A 133 3.64 -6.25 -0.50
CA GLY A 133 4.54 -5.20 -0.98
C GLY A 133 4.35 -3.89 -0.21
N GLN A 134 4.92 -2.81 -0.74
CA GLN A 134 4.73 -1.48 -0.17
C GLN A 134 3.46 -0.83 -0.74
N VAL A 135 2.64 -0.25 0.12
CA VAL A 135 1.45 0.48 -0.31
C VAL A 135 1.83 1.58 -1.31
N ASN A 136 1.11 1.61 -2.44
CA ASN A 136 1.31 2.57 -3.52
C ASN A 136 -0.05 3.12 -3.95
N ALA A 137 -0.38 4.32 -3.48
CA ALA A 137 -1.65 4.96 -3.75
C ALA A 137 -1.91 5.12 -5.26
N SER A 138 -0.90 5.55 -6.02
CA SER A 138 -1.03 5.75 -7.47
C SER A 138 -1.31 4.44 -8.21
N ALA A 139 -0.59 3.36 -7.88
CA ALA A 139 -0.82 2.05 -8.47
C ALA A 139 -2.20 1.51 -8.09
N PHE A 140 -2.62 1.70 -6.84
CA PHE A 140 -3.93 1.29 -6.37
C PHE A 140 -5.08 2.02 -7.08
N LEU A 141 -4.98 3.34 -7.26
CA LEU A 141 -5.98 4.10 -8.00
C LEU A 141 -6.06 3.65 -9.47
N ARG A 142 -4.92 3.38 -10.11
CA ARG A 142 -4.90 2.81 -11.47
C ARG A 142 -5.51 1.41 -11.52
N ALA A 143 -5.30 0.59 -10.51
CA ALA A 143 -5.93 -0.73 -10.41
C ALA A 143 -7.46 -0.62 -10.29
N ILE A 144 -7.95 0.34 -9.50
CA ILE A 144 -9.39 0.66 -9.44
C ILE A 144 -9.89 1.12 -10.82
N GLU A 145 -9.18 2.00 -11.49
CA GLU A 145 -9.55 2.51 -12.82
C GLU A 145 -9.54 1.39 -13.87
N GLY A 146 -8.54 0.52 -13.85
CA GLY A 146 -8.39 -0.61 -14.75
C GLY A 146 -9.31 -1.80 -14.44
N SER A 147 -9.92 -1.85 -13.25
CA SER A 147 -10.88 -2.91 -12.86
C SER A 147 -12.27 -2.78 -13.51
N GLY A 148 -12.37 -1.97 -14.58
CA GLY A 148 -13.57 -1.89 -15.40
C GLY A 148 -13.93 -3.23 -16.02
N VAL A 149 -15.15 -3.33 -16.49
CA VAL A 149 -15.66 -4.53 -17.18
C VAL A 149 -14.84 -4.75 -18.43
N GLU A 150 -13.92 -5.72 -18.42
CA GLU A 150 -13.36 -6.27 -19.64
C GLU A 150 -14.37 -7.30 -20.18
N MET A 151 -15.09 -6.93 -21.20
CA MET A 151 -15.98 -7.85 -21.89
C MET A 151 -15.18 -8.62 -22.96
N THR A 152 -14.68 -9.78 -22.61
CA THR A 152 -14.14 -10.72 -23.58
C THR A 152 -15.31 -11.60 -24.07
N PHE A 153 -15.77 -11.34 -25.25
CA PHE A 153 -16.71 -12.24 -25.91
C PHE A 153 -15.91 -13.38 -26.56
N PRO A 154 -16.21 -14.64 -26.23
CA PRO A 154 -15.68 -15.74 -27.04
C PRO A 154 -16.19 -15.56 -28.47
N ASN A 155 -15.35 -15.85 -29.44
CA ASN A 155 -15.79 -15.91 -30.85
C ASN A 155 -16.86 -16.99 -30.98
N VAL A 156 -18.10 -16.58 -31.04
CA VAL A 156 -19.25 -17.48 -31.16
C VAL A 156 -19.83 -17.33 -32.55
N THR A 157 -19.76 -18.39 -33.34
CA THR A 157 -20.45 -18.43 -34.61
C THR A 157 -21.90 -18.89 -34.38
N VAL A 158 -22.84 -18.05 -34.69
CA VAL A 158 -24.29 -18.37 -34.54
C VAL A 158 -24.93 -18.46 -35.91
N ALA A 159 -25.81 -19.41 -36.04
CA ALA A 159 -26.64 -19.49 -37.25
C ALA A 159 -27.63 -18.31 -37.30
N PRO A 160 -27.99 -17.82 -38.51
CA PRO A 160 -28.98 -16.78 -38.64
C PRO A 160 -30.30 -17.13 -37.94
N GLY A 161 -30.80 -16.19 -37.11
CA GLY A 161 -32.02 -16.39 -36.34
C GLY A 161 -31.86 -17.09 -34.99
N SER A 162 -30.63 -17.49 -34.62
CA SER A 162 -30.33 -18.03 -33.29
C SER A 162 -30.01 -16.93 -32.30
N SER A 163 -30.25 -17.19 -31.00
CA SER A 163 -29.87 -16.27 -29.90
C SER A 163 -28.77 -16.88 -29.02
N VAL A 164 -27.87 -16.04 -28.56
CA VAL A 164 -26.79 -16.41 -27.62
C VAL A 164 -27.02 -15.67 -26.32
N LYS A 165 -26.93 -16.40 -25.21
CA LYS A 165 -26.89 -15.79 -23.86
C LYS A 165 -25.43 -15.54 -23.48
N LEU A 166 -25.08 -14.28 -23.33
CA LEU A 166 -23.78 -13.87 -22.82
C LEU A 166 -23.90 -13.56 -21.33
N ALA A 167 -23.06 -14.20 -20.50
CA ALA A 167 -23.00 -13.90 -19.08
C ALA A 167 -22.00 -12.76 -18.85
N LEU A 168 -22.49 -11.62 -18.44
CA LEU A 168 -21.67 -10.49 -18.00
C LEU A 168 -21.36 -10.66 -16.51
N ARG A 169 -20.10 -10.80 -16.16
CA ARG A 169 -19.65 -10.69 -14.78
C ARG A 169 -19.12 -9.29 -14.58
N THR A 170 -19.67 -8.56 -13.63
CA THR A 170 -19.25 -7.20 -13.30
C THR A 170 -18.94 -7.09 -11.82
N TYR A 171 -18.05 -6.19 -11.47
CA TYR A 171 -17.78 -5.81 -10.09
C TYR A 171 -18.74 -4.70 -9.61
N PHE A 172 -19.83 -4.46 -10.33
CA PHE A 172 -20.81 -3.45 -10.00
C PHE A 172 -22.04 -4.10 -9.36
N ASP A 173 -22.44 -3.58 -8.23
CA ASP A 173 -23.66 -4.02 -7.55
C ASP A 173 -24.94 -3.55 -8.27
N ASN A 174 -24.82 -2.54 -9.14
CA ASN A 174 -25.97 -2.02 -9.89
C ASN A 174 -25.54 -1.50 -11.27
N LEU A 175 -26.04 -2.15 -12.30
CA LEU A 175 -25.87 -1.77 -13.71
C LEU A 175 -27.09 -1.03 -14.28
N SER A 176 -27.94 -0.44 -13.43
CA SER A 176 -29.08 0.33 -13.91
C SER A 176 -28.60 1.48 -14.81
N GLY A 177 -28.98 1.43 -16.08
CA GLY A 177 -28.56 2.42 -17.08
C GLY A 177 -27.38 2.02 -17.95
N ALA A 178 -26.82 0.82 -17.81
CA ALA A 178 -25.81 0.31 -18.75
C ALA A 178 -26.49 -0.07 -20.08
N SER A 179 -25.98 0.43 -21.19
CA SER A 179 -26.35 0.00 -22.52
C SER A 179 -25.16 -0.72 -23.19
N VAL A 180 -25.41 -1.89 -23.73
CA VAL A 180 -24.44 -2.63 -24.54
C VAL A 180 -24.83 -2.43 -26.00
N LYS A 181 -23.94 -1.82 -26.78
CA LYS A 181 -24.10 -1.74 -28.22
C LYS A 181 -23.34 -2.90 -28.83
N VAL A 182 -24.04 -3.75 -29.58
CA VAL A 182 -23.44 -4.82 -30.36
C VAL A 182 -23.51 -4.37 -31.80
N ASP A 183 -22.32 -4.23 -32.43
CA ASP A 183 -22.20 -3.91 -33.86
C ASP A 183 -22.07 -5.18 -34.69
#